data_18cf92ac0a4aac48b65de09f1fe95533
#
_entry.id   18cf92ac0a4aac48b65de09f1fe95533
#
_cell.length_a   1.000
_cell.length_b   1.000
_cell.length_c   1.000
_cell.angle_alpha   90.00
_cell.angle_beta   90.00
_cell.angle_gamma   90.00
#
_symmetry.space_group_name_H-M   'P 1'
#
loop_
_entity.id
_entity.type
_entity.pdbx_description
1 polymer ?
#
loop_
_entity_poly.entity_id
_entity_poly.type
_entity_poly.pdbx_seq_one_letter_code
_entity_poly.pdbx_strand_id
1 'polypeptide(L)'
;GLVGSEMCIRDSWKGRNDMEKKIGFIGCGNMGTAMIQGILESGKCPPQEMMISCRTKKTLEEKKAQFGVQISTDNRDVAAFADILFVAVKPQFYAEVLEEIKDLLTEEQILVSIAPGKTLVWFDEVLGRNLKVIRTMPNTPSMVKEGMMGMCAGARVTDEDMALVRDLCSGFSQTEVIPEHLMDVVTAVSGSSPAYVFMFIEAMADAAVAGGMPRQQAYKFAAQAVLGSAKMVLETGKHPGELKDMVCSPAGTTIQAVRVLEEKGMRSSVIEAMMKCLDISRNM
;
A
#
# COMPACT_ATOMS: atom_id res chain seq x y z
N GLY A 1 -9.00 -18.66 -27.31
CA GLY A 1 -10.09 -18.63 -26.40
C GLY A 1 -9.71 -18.50 -24.95
N LEU A 2 -9.43 -17.30 -24.45
CA LEU A 2 -9.31 -17.02 -23.02
C LEU A 2 -9.87 -15.61 -22.77
N VAL A 3 -11.21 -15.46 -22.91
CA VAL A 3 -11.97 -14.23 -22.63
C VAL A 3 -13.24 -14.58 -21.86
N GLY A 4 -13.26 -15.64 -21.05
CA GLY A 4 -14.46 -16.14 -20.39
C GLY A 4 -14.48 -16.12 -18.86
N SER A 5 -13.38 -15.84 -18.16
CA SER A 5 -13.35 -15.98 -16.70
C SER A 5 -13.54 -14.68 -15.89
N GLU A 6 -13.24 -13.52 -16.46
CA GLU A 6 -13.41 -12.24 -15.74
C GLU A 6 -14.84 -11.69 -15.79
N MET A 7 -15.64 -12.09 -16.78
CA MET A 7 -17.03 -11.60 -16.92
C MET A 7 -17.99 -12.35 -16.00
N CYS A 8 -17.69 -13.58 -15.59
CA CYS A 8 -18.54 -14.35 -14.68
C CYS A 8 -18.45 -13.93 -13.21
N ILE A 9 -17.34 -13.31 -12.80
CA ILE A 9 -17.14 -12.88 -11.40
C ILE A 9 -17.91 -11.57 -11.11
N ARG A 10 -18.04 -10.68 -12.09
CA ARG A 10 -18.77 -9.41 -11.94
C ARG A 10 -20.29 -9.56 -11.79
N ASP A 11 -20.88 -10.58 -12.38
CA ASP A 11 -22.34 -10.78 -12.37
C ASP A 11 -22.85 -11.61 -11.17
N SER A 12 -21.97 -12.37 -10.49
CA SER A 12 -22.35 -13.17 -9.32
C SER A 12 -22.54 -12.35 -8.03
N TRP A 13 -22.09 -11.10 -8.01
CA TRP A 13 -22.18 -10.21 -6.83
C TRP A 13 -23.46 -9.36 -6.78
N LYS A 14 -24.25 -9.30 -7.85
CA LYS A 14 -25.50 -8.51 -7.91
C LYS A 14 -26.71 -9.12 -7.21
N GLY A 15 -26.56 -10.19 -6.45
CA GLY A 15 -27.69 -10.96 -5.91
C GLY A 15 -27.65 -11.36 -4.45
N ARG A 16 -26.69 -10.89 -3.63
CA ARG A 16 -26.72 -11.08 -2.17
C ARG A 16 -26.99 -9.73 -1.49
N ASN A 17 -27.98 -9.72 -0.58
CA ASN A 17 -28.23 -8.60 0.32
C ASN A 17 -26.89 -8.11 0.87
N ASP A 18 -26.47 -6.91 0.45
CA ASP A 18 -25.32 -6.19 1.00
C ASP A 18 -25.63 -5.90 2.47
N MET A 19 -25.21 -6.79 3.36
CA MET A 19 -24.97 -6.38 4.73
C MET A 19 -23.75 -5.44 4.64
N GLU A 20 -24.01 -4.14 4.75
CA GLU A 20 -22.98 -3.11 4.77
C GLU A 20 -21.97 -3.46 5.87
N LYS A 21 -20.76 -3.85 5.46
CA LYS A 21 -19.68 -4.21 6.40
C LYS A 21 -19.18 -2.96 7.09
N LYS A 22 -19.15 -3.00 8.41
CA LYS A 22 -18.60 -1.94 9.24
C LYS A 22 -17.07 -1.97 9.24
N ILE A 23 -16.46 -0.83 8.97
CA ILE A 23 -15.00 -0.71 8.87
C ILE A 23 -14.47 0.11 10.05
N GLY A 24 -13.49 -0.45 10.75
CA GLY A 24 -12.79 0.22 11.82
C GLY A 24 -11.35 0.58 11.42
N PHE A 25 -10.89 1.76 11.84
CA PHE A 25 -9.48 2.14 11.76
C PHE A 25 -8.96 2.53 13.14
N ILE A 26 -7.96 1.80 13.63
CA ILE A 26 -7.17 2.22 14.79
C ILE A 26 -5.88 2.85 14.27
N GLY A 27 -5.81 4.19 14.39
CA GLY A 27 -4.71 5.00 13.87
C GLY A 27 -5.06 5.74 12.58
N CYS A 28 -4.86 7.07 12.61
CA CYS A 28 -5.16 8.00 11.51
C CYS A 28 -3.90 8.80 11.10
N GLY A 29 -2.74 8.14 11.04
CA GLY A 29 -1.52 8.70 10.47
C GLY A 29 -1.64 8.87 8.95
N ASN A 30 -0.55 9.24 8.28
CA ASN A 30 -0.55 9.48 6.83
C ASN A 30 -1.11 8.29 6.05
N MET A 31 -0.66 7.06 6.36
CA MET A 31 -1.12 5.86 5.67
C MET A 31 -2.59 5.54 6.00
N GLY A 32 -2.98 5.52 7.28
CA GLY A 32 -4.38 5.30 7.68
C GLY A 32 -5.31 6.32 7.04
N THR A 33 -4.92 7.60 6.99
CA THR A 33 -5.69 8.65 6.31
C THR A 33 -5.84 8.40 4.81
N ALA A 34 -4.77 7.99 4.12
CA ALA A 34 -4.82 7.66 2.69
C ALA A 34 -5.77 6.48 2.40
N MET A 35 -5.73 5.45 3.23
CA MET A 35 -6.62 4.28 3.13
C MET A 35 -8.08 4.65 3.37
N ILE A 36 -8.37 5.40 4.45
CA ILE A 36 -9.71 5.91 4.77
C ILE A 36 -10.26 6.69 3.58
N GLN A 37 -9.50 7.68 3.09
CA GLN A 37 -9.89 8.50 1.95
C GLN A 37 -10.17 7.66 0.70
N GLY A 38 -9.27 6.73 0.36
CA GLY A 38 -9.42 5.90 -0.83
C GLY A 38 -10.64 4.99 -0.77
N ILE A 39 -10.94 4.39 0.38
CA ILE A 39 -12.14 3.57 0.58
C ILE A 39 -13.42 4.41 0.44
N LEU A 40 -13.47 5.57 1.08
CA LEU A 40 -14.65 6.45 1.04
C LEU A 40 -14.89 7.01 -0.38
N GLU A 41 -13.85 7.53 -1.03
CA GLU A 41 -13.95 8.11 -2.37
C GLU A 41 -14.25 7.09 -3.47
N SER A 42 -13.93 5.81 -3.24
CA SER A 42 -14.32 4.71 -4.14
C SER A 42 -15.79 4.28 -3.99
N GLY A 43 -16.50 4.82 -2.97
CA GLY A 43 -17.90 4.46 -2.68
C GLY A 43 -18.09 3.07 -2.09
N LYS A 44 -17.01 2.41 -1.63
CA LYS A 44 -17.05 1.03 -1.11
C LYS A 44 -17.51 0.93 0.35
N CYS A 45 -17.53 2.04 1.06
CA CYS A 45 -18.04 2.14 2.40
C CYS A 45 -18.65 3.54 2.60
N PRO A 46 -19.89 3.66 3.06
CA PRO A 46 -20.46 4.96 3.42
C PRO A 46 -19.80 5.45 4.73
N PRO A 47 -19.64 6.78 4.92
CA PRO A 47 -18.99 7.31 6.11
C PRO A 47 -19.61 6.87 7.44
N GLN A 48 -20.92 6.59 7.45
CA GLN A 48 -21.66 6.14 8.63
C GLN A 48 -21.29 4.72 9.08
N GLU A 49 -20.78 3.90 8.16
CA GLU A 49 -20.33 2.53 8.41
C GLU A 49 -18.79 2.46 8.65
N MET A 50 -18.17 3.63 8.90
CA MET A 50 -16.76 3.71 9.27
C MET A 50 -16.57 4.41 10.60
N MET A 51 -15.78 3.78 11.49
CA MET A 51 -15.36 4.36 12.77
C MET A 51 -13.85 4.38 12.88
N ILE A 52 -13.31 5.49 13.38
CA ILE A 52 -11.86 5.67 13.50
C ILE A 52 -11.47 6.08 14.93
N SER A 53 -10.28 5.65 15.36
CA SER A 53 -9.64 6.14 16.58
C SER A 53 -8.22 6.63 16.34
N CYS A 54 -7.78 7.58 17.13
CA CYS A 54 -6.37 7.96 17.25
C CYS A 54 -6.09 8.65 18.59
N ARG A 55 -4.80 8.80 18.92
CA ARG A 55 -4.37 9.34 20.23
C ARG A 55 -4.80 10.79 20.51
N THR A 56 -5.00 11.59 19.47
CA THR A 56 -5.19 13.05 19.64
C THR A 56 -6.61 13.43 19.27
N LYS A 57 -7.37 13.94 20.24
CA LYS A 57 -8.75 14.41 20.03
C LYS A 57 -8.85 15.44 18.90
N LYS A 58 -7.89 16.36 18.82
CA LYS A 58 -7.83 17.36 17.73
C LYS A 58 -7.80 16.68 16.36
N THR A 59 -6.93 15.69 16.16
CA THR A 59 -6.84 14.93 14.89
C THR A 59 -8.16 14.22 14.58
N LEU A 60 -8.81 13.62 15.59
CA LEU A 60 -10.10 12.95 15.41
C LEU A 60 -11.17 13.92 14.89
N GLU A 61 -11.29 15.10 15.51
CA GLU A 61 -12.28 16.11 15.08
C GLU A 61 -11.97 16.64 13.66
N GLU A 62 -10.70 16.83 13.33
CA GLU A 62 -10.28 17.19 11.97
C GLU A 62 -10.69 16.10 10.96
N LYS A 63 -10.48 14.82 11.28
CA LYS A 63 -10.85 13.70 10.41
C LYS A 63 -12.35 13.53 10.31
N LYS A 64 -13.09 13.70 11.39
CA LYS A 64 -14.56 13.73 11.37
C LYS A 64 -15.10 14.82 10.46
N ALA A 65 -14.55 16.03 10.56
CA ALA A 65 -14.94 17.16 9.70
C ALA A 65 -14.58 16.89 8.22
N GLN A 66 -13.43 16.24 7.97
CA GLN A 66 -12.94 15.94 6.63
C GLN A 66 -13.75 14.82 5.94
N PHE A 67 -14.08 13.74 6.66
CA PHE A 67 -14.60 12.51 6.08
C PHE A 67 -16.04 12.17 6.45
N GLY A 68 -16.61 12.82 7.47
CA GLY A 68 -17.97 12.53 7.97
C GLY A 68 -18.11 11.18 8.69
N VAL A 69 -17.00 10.54 9.05
CA VAL A 69 -16.97 9.22 9.71
C VAL A 69 -17.25 9.32 11.21
N GLN A 70 -17.60 8.18 11.82
CA GLN A 70 -17.69 8.06 13.28
C GLN A 70 -16.30 8.11 13.90
N ILE A 71 -16.20 8.66 15.11
CA ILE A 71 -14.93 8.75 15.84
C ILE A 71 -15.08 8.24 17.26
N SER A 72 -14.03 7.64 17.81
CA SER A 72 -13.89 7.35 19.23
C SER A 72 -12.47 7.68 19.72
N THR A 73 -12.34 8.02 20.98
CA THR A 73 -11.05 8.14 21.68
C THR A 73 -10.59 6.82 22.29
N ASP A 74 -11.43 5.78 22.24
CA ASP A 74 -11.18 4.45 22.75
C ASP A 74 -11.08 3.43 21.60
N ASN A 75 -9.97 2.71 21.49
CA ASN A 75 -9.75 1.69 20.47
C ASN A 75 -10.75 0.53 20.60
N ARG A 76 -11.22 0.26 21.82
CA ARG A 76 -12.21 -0.78 22.13
C ARG A 76 -13.55 -0.55 21.45
N ASP A 77 -13.99 0.71 21.37
CA ASP A 77 -15.23 1.07 20.64
C ASP A 77 -15.10 0.73 19.16
N VAL A 78 -13.93 1.03 18.55
CA VAL A 78 -13.67 0.73 17.14
C VAL A 78 -13.59 -0.78 16.91
N ALA A 79 -12.92 -1.51 17.80
CA ALA A 79 -12.82 -2.98 17.71
C ALA A 79 -14.19 -3.66 17.86
N ALA A 80 -15.06 -3.18 18.75
CA ALA A 80 -16.41 -3.73 18.93
C ALA A 80 -17.35 -3.34 17.77
N PHE A 81 -17.10 -2.23 17.09
CA PHE A 81 -17.92 -1.74 15.97
C PHE A 81 -17.65 -2.48 14.66
N ALA A 82 -16.38 -2.80 14.39
CA ALA A 82 -15.92 -3.18 13.05
C ALA A 82 -16.13 -4.66 12.71
N ASP A 83 -16.56 -4.96 11.49
CA ASP A 83 -16.44 -6.28 10.87
C ASP A 83 -15.03 -6.47 10.27
N ILE A 84 -14.45 -5.37 9.74
CA ILE A 84 -13.10 -5.32 9.20
C ILE A 84 -12.33 -4.23 9.93
N LEU A 85 -11.32 -4.63 10.68
CA LEU A 85 -10.54 -3.74 11.54
C LEU A 85 -9.14 -3.53 10.97
N PHE A 86 -8.86 -2.32 10.49
CA PHE A 86 -7.53 -1.90 10.10
C PHE A 86 -6.76 -1.36 11.31
N VAL A 87 -5.61 -1.96 11.60
CA VAL A 87 -4.66 -1.44 12.58
C VAL A 87 -3.57 -0.69 11.85
N ALA A 88 -3.61 0.65 11.95
CA ALA A 88 -2.75 1.59 11.21
C ALA A 88 -1.93 2.50 12.12
N VAL A 89 -1.54 1.97 13.28
CA VAL A 89 -0.62 2.63 14.22
C VAL A 89 0.84 2.36 13.84
N LYS A 90 1.78 3.08 14.46
CA LYS A 90 3.20 2.80 14.26
C LYS A 90 3.57 1.43 14.85
N PRO A 91 4.54 0.69 14.29
CA PRO A 91 4.86 -0.69 14.68
C PRO A 91 5.12 -0.89 16.17
N GLN A 92 5.74 0.09 16.83
CA GLN A 92 6.04 0.02 18.27
C GLN A 92 4.82 0.03 19.19
N PHE A 93 3.64 0.44 18.69
CA PHE A 93 2.40 0.48 19.47
C PHE A 93 1.47 -0.71 19.20
N TYR A 94 1.85 -1.62 18.30
CA TYR A 94 0.98 -2.74 17.92
C TYR A 94 0.65 -3.67 19.08
N ALA A 95 1.67 -4.07 19.85
CA ALA A 95 1.46 -4.97 20.98
C ALA A 95 0.50 -4.37 22.03
N GLU A 96 0.68 -3.10 22.37
CA GLU A 96 -0.18 -2.37 23.31
C GLU A 96 -1.63 -2.30 22.81
N VAL A 97 -1.82 -1.90 21.54
CA VAL A 97 -3.16 -1.79 20.94
C VAL A 97 -3.84 -3.15 20.83
N LEU A 98 -3.13 -4.19 20.40
CA LEU A 98 -3.72 -5.52 20.29
C LEU A 98 -4.08 -6.10 21.67
N GLU A 99 -3.25 -5.89 22.69
CA GLU A 99 -3.55 -6.30 24.06
C GLU A 99 -4.82 -5.60 24.61
N GLU A 100 -5.00 -4.32 24.28
CA GLU A 100 -6.19 -3.54 24.69
C GLU A 100 -7.49 -4.09 24.09
N ILE A 101 -7.46 -4.63 22.86
CA ILE A 101 -8.67 -5.01 22.11
C ILE A 101 -8.89 -6.52 21.97
N LYS A 102 -7.89 -7.36 22.25
CA LYS A 102 -7.91 -8.81 21.91
C LYS A 102 -9.14 -9.56 22.43
N ASP A 103 -9.62 -9.22 23.64
CA ASP A 103 -10.76 -9.89 24.26
C ASP A 103 -12.11 -9.50 23.64
N LEU A 104 -12.14 -8.40 22.86
CA LEU A 104 -13.33 -7.91 22.15
C LEU A 104 -13.43 -8.45 20.72
N LEU A 105 -12.30 -8.91 20.15
CA LEU A 105 -12.28 -9.44 18.80
C LEU A 105 -13.05 -10.76 18.72
N THR A 106 -13.81 -10.94 17.65
CA THR A 106 -14.56 -12.18 17.37
C THR A 106 -13.89 -12.99 16.27
N GLU A 107 -14.29 -14.26 16.12
CA GLU A 107 -13.76 -15.14 15.07
C GLU A 107 -14.20 -14.74 13.66
N GLU A 108 -15.28 -13.97 13.55
CA GLU A 108 -15.82 -13.52 12.26
C GLU A 108 -15.17 -12.23 11.75
N GLN A 109 -14.57 -11.45 12.65
CA GLN A 109 -13.90 -10.21 12.29
C GLN A 109 -12.61 -10.46 11.53
N ILE A 110 -12.30 -9.58 10.58
CA ILE A 110 -11.04 -9.59 9.83
C ILE A 110 -10.14 -8.48 10.36
N LEU A 111 -9.00 -8.86 10.92
CA LEU A 111 -7.95 -7.92 11.34
C LEU A 111 -7.00 -7.68 10.17
N VAL A 112 -6.89 -6.44 9.72
CA VAL A 112 -5.96 -6.02 8.65
C VAL A 112 -4.83 -5.21 9.25
N SER A 113 -3.62 -5.74 9.16
CA SER A 113 -2.40 -5.10 9.67
C SER A 113 -1.59 -4.46 8.55
N ILE A 114 -1.10 -3.24 8.78
CA ILE A 114 -0.16 -2.55 7.89
C ILE A 114 1.26 -2.46 8.47
N ALA A 115 1.56 -3.17 9.57
CA ALA A 115 2.84 -3.10 10.26
C ALA A 115 3.94 -3.87 9.53
N PRO A 116 5.08 -3.24 9.18
CA PRO A 116 6.27 -3.99 8.80
C PRO A 116 6.79 -4.84 9.96
N GLY A 117 7.46 -5.95 9.65
CA GLY A 117 8.16 -6.79 10.63
C GLY A 117 7.27 -7.62 11.57
N LYS A 118 5.93 -7.51 11.52
CA LYS A 118 5.02 -8.31 12.35
C LYS A 118 4.50 -9.51 11.57
N THR A 119 4.92 -10.73 11.98
CA THR A 119 4.53 -11.98 11.30
C THR A 119 3.14 -12.47 11.72
N LEU A 120 2.53 -13.35 10.93
CA LEU A 120 1.25 -13.99 11.30
C LEU A 120 1.39 -14.76 12.61
N VAL A 121 2.52 -15.45 12.83
CA VAL A 121 2.83 -16.14 14.09
C VAL A 121 2.87 -15.15 15.24
N TRP A 122 3.50 -13.99 15.07
CA TRP A 122 3.52 -12.94 16.09
C TRP A 122 2.09 -12.47 16.47
N PHE A 123 1.18 -12.35 15.48
CA PHE A 123 -0.22 -12.01 15.76
C PHE A 123 -0.92 -13.10 16.58
N ASP A 124 -0.74 -14.38 16.24
CA ASP A 124 -1.31 -15.50 16.99
C ASP A 124 -0.81 -15.51 18.44
N GLU A 125 0.48 -15.24 18.67
CA GLU A 125 1.07 -15.14 20.00
C GLU A 125 0.49 -13.99 20.83
N VAL A 126 0.41 -12.79 20.26
CA VAL A 126 -0.09 -11.59 20.98
C VAL A 126 -1.60 -11.69 21.24
N LEU A 127 -2.37 -12.20 20.29
CA LEU A 127 -3.81 -12.35 20.42
C LEU A 127 -4.19 -13.55 21.31
N GLY A 128 -3.25 -14.48 21.56
CA GLY A 128 -3.46 -15.70 22.34
C GLY A 128 -4.42 -16.70 21.69
N ARG A 129 -4.79 -16.46 20.43
CA ARG A 129 -5.69 -17.32 19.64
C ARG A 129 -5.55 -17.01 18.15
N ASN A 130 -5.92 -17.98 17.33
CA ASN A 130 -5.90 -17.84 15.88
C ASN A 130 -7.17 -17.14 15.39
N LEU A 131 -7.02 -15.92 14.88
CA LEU A 131 -8.09 -15.10 14.29
C LEU A 131 -7.87 -14.92 12.80
N LYS A 132 -8.84 -14.30 12.08
CA LYS A 132 -8.67 -13.92 10.68
C LYS A 132 -7.75 -12.70 10.59
N VAL A 133 -6.47 -12.91 10.32
CA VAL A 133 -5.48 -11.85 10.18
C VAL A 133 -4.99 -11.78 8.74
N ILE A 134 -5.06 -10.60 8.14
CA ILE A 134 -4.46 -10.27 6.84
C ILE A 134 -3.33 -9.28 7.08
N ARG A 135 -2.09 -9.71 6.80
CA ARG A 135 -0.94 -8.79 6.77
C ARG A 135 -0.92 -8.06 5.45
N THR A 136 -0.70 -6.76 5.49
CA THR A 136 -0.54 -5.94 4.29
C THR A 136 0.68 -5.06 4.39
N MET A 137 1.26 -4.72 3.24
CA MET A 137 2.35 -3.78 3.12
C MET A 137 2.02 -2.75 2.05
N PRO A 138 1.28 -1.68 2.41
CA PRO A 138 1.01 -0.56 1.52
C PRO A 138 2.24 0.32 1.33
N ASN A 139 2.18 1.26 0.40
CA ASN A 139 3.22 2.25 0.19
C ASN A 139 2.65 3.68 0.07
N THR A 140 3.53 4.66 0.16
CA THR A 140 3.18 6.09 0.18
C THR A 140 2.35 6.56 -1.03
N PRO A 141 2.54 6.06 -2.27
CA PRO A 141 1.71 6.44 -3.42
C PRO A 141 0.20 6.16 -3.27
N SER A 142 -0.21 5.37 -2.28
CA SER A 142 -1.63 5.24 -1.88
C SER A 142 -2.29 6.58 -1.58
N MET A 143 -1.52 7.60 -1.17
CA MET A 143 -2.04 8.97 -0.94
C MET A 143 -2.59 9.65 -2.20
N VAL A 144 -2.17 9.18 -3.37
CA VAL A 144 -2.62 9.64 -4.69
C VAL A 144 -3.33 8.54 -5.48
N LYS A 145 -3.76 7.46 -4.81
CA LYS A 145 -4.47 6.29 -5.35
C LYS A 145 -3.65 5.45 -6.35
N GLU A 146 -2.35 5.59 -6.30
CA GLU A 146 -1.40 4.84 -7.13
C GLU A 146 -0.51 3.95 -6.24
N GLY A 147 -1.10 3.41 -5.17
CA GLY A 147 -0.41 2.52 -4.26
C GLY A 147 -0.16 1.13 -4.84
N MET A 148 0.84 0.44 -4.29
CA MET A 148 1.03 -1.00 -4.42
C MET A 148 1.00 -1.63 -3.03
N MET A 149 0.24 -2.70 -2.86
CA MET A 149 0.07 -3.37 -1.57
C MET A 149 0.28 -4.87 -1.71
N GLY A 150 1.31 -5.40 -1.08
CA GLY A 150 1.45 -6.84 -0.84
C GLY A 150 0.53 -7.28 0.29
N MET A 151 -0.07 -8.46 0.13
CA MET A 151 -1.00 -9.03 1.13
C MET A 151 -0.68 -10.51 1.37
N CYS A 152 -0.79 -10.96 2.62
CA CYS A 152 -0.79 -12.40 2.92
C CYS A 152 -1.81 -12.73 4.00
N ALA A 153 -2.39 -13.93 3.89
CA ALA A 153 -3.48 -14.40 4.75
C ALA A 153 -2.98 -15.28 5.88
N GLY A 154 -3.53 -15.09 7.09
CA GLY A 154 -3.47 -16.06 8.17
C GLY A 154 -4.33 -17.29 7.87
N ALA A 155 -4.12 -18.37 8.64
CA ALA A 155 -4.71 -19.69 8.37
C ALA A 155 -6.26 -19.71 8.40
N ARG A 156 -6.91 -18.77 9.07
CA ARG A 156 -8.39 -18.69 9.16
C ARG A 156 -9.03 -17.77 8.11
N VAL A 157 -8.24 -17.05 7.33
CA VAL A 157 -8.75 -16.17 6.28
C VAL A 157 -9.19 -17.00 5.09
N THR A 158 -10.43 -16.81 4.67
CA THR A 158 -10.97 -17.46 3.47
C THR A 158 -10.65 -16.66 2.21
N ASP A 159 -10.84 -17.27 1.03
CA ASP A 159 -10.68 -16.58 -0.25
C ASP A 159 -11.68 -15.41 -0.39
N GLU A 160 -12.89 -15.55 0.18
CA GLU A 160 -13.90 -14.50 0.22
C GLU A 160 -13.47 -13.34 1.11
N ASP A 161 -12.90 -13.61 2.30
CA ASP A 161 -12.37 -12.59 3.19
C ASP A 161 -11.25 -11.79 2.49
N MET A 162 -10.33 -12.49 1.80
CA MET A 162 -9.26 -11.88 1.05
C MET A 162 -9.79 -11.04 -0.12
N ALA A 163 -10.75 -11.56 -0.88
CA ALA A 163 -11.37 -10.84 -1.99
C ALA A 163 -12.06 -9.56 -1.52
N LEU A 164 -12.77 -9.62 -0.39
CA LEU A 164 -13.44 -8.46 0.21
C LEU A 164 -12.43 -7.36 0.61
N VAL A 165 -11.34 -7.74 1.30
CA VAL A 165 -10.32 -6.75 1.72
C VAL A 165 -9.57 -6.20 0.50
N ARG A 166 -9.28 -7.03 -0.51
CA ARG A 166 -8.69 -6.56 -1.78
C ARG A 166 -9.59 -5.56 -2.49
N ASP A 167 -10.89 -5.84 -2.54
CA ASP A 167 -11.85 -4.91 -3.14
C ASP A 167 -11.83 -3.56 -2.41
N LEU A 168 -11.91 -3.53 -1.07
CA LEU A 168 -11.80 -2.30 -0.29
C LEU A 168 -10.50 -1.53 -0.58
N CYS A 169 -9.36 -2.24 -0.66
CA CYS A 169 -8.06 -1.62 -0.90
C CYS A 169 -7.88 -1.12 -2.34
N SER A 170 -8.65 -1.61 -3.31
CA SER A 170 -8.57 -1.19 -4.72
C SER A 170 -8.93 0.29 -4.93
N GLY A 171 -9.56 0.94 -3.93
CA GLY A 171 -9.81 2.38 -3.93
C GLY A 171 -8.56 3.25 -3.83
N PHE A 172 -7.41 2.69 -3.41
CA PHE A 172 -6.17 3.44 -3.21
C PHE A 172 -4.88 2.70 -3.61
N SER A 173 -4.95 1.40 -3.92
CA SER A 173 -3.78 0.58 -4.27
C SER A 173 -4.13 -0.55 -5.22
N GLN A 174 -3.21 -0.92 -6.10
CA GLN A 174 -3.16 -2.25 -6.66
C GLN A 174 -2.76 -3.24 -5.56
N THR A 175 -3.34 -4.45 -5.57
CA THR A 175 -3.09 -5.45 -4.53
C THR A 175 -2.59 -6.76 -5.12
N GLU A 176 -1.60 -7.38 -4.46
CA GLU A 176 -1.05 -8.68 -4.86
C GLU A 176 -0.97 -9.61 -3.65
N VAL A 177 -1.55 -10.81 -3.77
CA VAL A 177 -1.46 -11.83 -2.70
C VAL A 177 -0.16 -12.61 -2.88
N ILE A 178 0.64 -12.65 -1.84
CA ILE A 178 1.96 -13.27 -1.85
C ILE A 178 2.17 -14.16 -0.62
N PRO A 179 3.06 -15.15 -0.68
CA PRO A 179 3.51 -15.89 0.49
C PRO A 179 4.14 -14.95 1.54
N GLU A 180 3.92 -15.23 2.83
CA GLU A 180 4.38 -14.36 3.91
C GLU A 180 5.89 -14.08 3.89
N HIS A 181 6.71 -15.07 3.53
CA HIS A 181 8.18 -14.92 3.47
C HIS A 181 8.66 -13.88 2.44
N LEU A 182 7.78 -13.41 1.53
CA LEU A 182 8.08 -12.35 0.58
C LEU A 182 7.69 -10.95 1.07
N MET A 183 7.04 -10.81 2.24
CA MET A 183 6.59 -9.50 2.75
C MET A 183 7.76 -8.53 2.99
N ASP A 184 8.92 -9.03 3.42
CA ASP A 184 10.12 -8.19 3.57
C ASP A 184 10.68 -7.75 2.21
N VAL A 185 10.54 -8.60 1.19
CA VAL A 185 10.90 -8.23 -0.19
C VAL A 185 9.97 -7.11 -0.70
N VAL A 186 8.66 -7.20 -0.42
CA VAL A 186 7.70 -6.14 -0.75
C VAL A 186 8.07 -4.83 -0.03
N THR A 187 8.49 -4.90 1.24
CA THR A 187 8.99 -3.73 1.97
C THR A 187 10.12 -3.04 1.21
N ALA A 188 11.09 -3.79 0.70
CA ALA A 188 12.21 -3.23 -0.06
C ALA A 188 11.81 -2.74 -1.46
N VAL A 189 10.94 -3.50 -2.18
CA VAL A 189 10.58 -3.24 -3.57
C VAL A 189 9.56 -2.11 -3.73
N SER A 190 8.51 -2.08 -2.91
CA SER A 190 7.43 -1.09 -3.04
C SER A 190 7.26 -0.20 -1.81
N GLY A 191 7.55 -0.69 -0.61
CA GLY A 191 7.43 0.09 0.62
C GLY A 191 8.45 1.24 0.70
N SER A 192 9.72 0.95 0.47
CA SER A 192 10.83 1.90 0.61
C SER A 192 11.24 2.59 -0.69
N SER A 193 11.02 1.95 -1.84
CA SER A 193 11.48 2.45 -3.14
C SER A 193 10.89 3.80 -3.57
N PRO A 194 9.72 4.28 -3.11
CA PRO A 194 9.29 5.64 -3.40
C PRO A 194 10.35 6.69 -3.06
N ALA A 195 11.14 6.49 -1.99
CA ALA A 195 12.25 7.38 -1.63
C ALA A 195 13.34 7.39 -2.71
N TYR A 196 13.68 6.23 -3.28
CA TYR A 196 14.69 6.12 -4.36
C TYR A 196 14.20 6.78 -5.64
N VAL A 197 12.92 6.63 -5.97
CA VAL A 197 12.29 7.28 -7.12
C VAL A 197 12.28 8.79 -6.95
N PHE A 198 12.00 9.31 -5.75
CA PHE A 198 12.08 10.76 -5.50
C PHE A 198 13.49 11.29 -5.68
N MET A 199 14.52 10.59 -5.21
CA MET A 199 15.92 10.95 -5.46
C MET A 199 16.27 10.94 -6.95
N PHE A 200 15.75 9.96 -7.70
CA PHE A 200 15.96 9.89 -9.15
C PHE A 200 15.29 11.07 -9.89
N ILE A 201 14.04 11.40 -9.52
CA ILE A 201 13.32 12.56 -10.08
C ILE A 201 14.06 13.86 -9.76
N GLU A 202 14.57 14.01 -8.52
CA GLU A 202 15.35 15.17 -8.10
C GLU A 202 16.63 15.33 -8.91
N ALA A 203 17.40 14.24 -9.10
CA ALA A 203 18.60 14.24 -9.92
C ALA A 203 18.34 14.62 -11.39
N MET A 204 17.24 14.09 -11.98
CA MET A 204 16.81 14.48 -13.32
C MET A 204 16.46 15.98 -13.39
N ALA A 205 15.75 16.49 -12.38
CA ALA A 205 15.39 17.90 -12.31
C ALA A 205 16.63 18.81 -12.12
N ASP A 206 17.62 18.38 -11.35
CA ASP A 206 18.89 19.11 -11.18
C ASP A 206 19.65 19.21 -12.50
N ALA A 207 19.74 18.13 -13.25
CA ALA A 207 20.35 18.14 -14.57
C ALA A 207 19.61 19.07 -15.54
N ALA A 208 18.27 19.09 -15.51
CA ALA A 208 17.45 19.99 -16.33
C ALA A 208 17.70 21.48 -15.96
N VAL A 209 17.82 21.77 -14.65
CA VAL A 209 18.15 23.14 -14.20
C VAL A 209 19.55 23.53 -14.63
N ALA A 210 20.54 22.65 -14.56
CA ALA A 210 21.88 22.89 -15.10
C ALA A 210 21.84 23.18 -16.61
N GLY A 211 20.89 22.60 -17.33
CA GLY A 211 20.60 22.89 -18.74
C GLY A 211 19.76 24.17 -18.99
N GLY A 212 19.43 24.94 -17.93
CA GLY A 212 18.73 26.23 -18.05
C GLY A 212 17.20 26.15 -17.86
N MET A 213 16.63 24.97 -17.54
CA MET A 213 15.18 24.84 -17.29
C MET A 213 14.79 25.39 -15.91
N PRO A 214 13.71 26.18 -15.78
CA PRO A 214 13.21 26.60 -14.48
C PRO A 214 12.85 25.42 -13.57
N ARG A 215 13.20 25.49 -12.28
CA ARG A 215 13.05 24.40 -11.29
C ARG A 215 11.67 23.73 -11.30
N GLN A 216 10.58 24.51 -11.25
CA GLN A 216 9.24 23.95 -11.21
C GLN A 216 8.87 23.17 -12.47
N GLN A 217 9.35 23.61 -13.65
CA GLN A 217 9.17 22.88 -14.90
C GLN A 217 10.00 21.60 -14.88
N ALA A 218 11.25 21.65 -14.41
CA ALA A 218 12.14 20.51 -14.32
C ALA A 218 11.51 19.35 -13.54
N TYR A 219 10.91 19.63 -12.37
CA TYR A 219 10.20 18.60 -11.60
C TYR A 219 9.00 18.00 -12.35
N LYS A 220 8.20 18.81 -13.05
CA LYS A 220 7.06 18.31 -13.84
C LYS A 220 7.51 17.38 -14.96
N PHE A 221 8.52 17.76 -15.70
CA PHE A 221 9.06 16.92 -16.80
C PHE A 221 9.65 15.62 -16.27
N ALA A 222 10.47 15.68 -15.22
CA ALA A 222 11.09 14.51 -14.62
C ALA A 222 10.04 13.53 -14.03
N ALA A 223 9.10 14.04 -13.24
CA ALA A 223 8.06 13.22 -12.64
C ALA A 223 7.16 12.57 -13.70
N GLN A 224 6.74 13.31 -14.72
CA GLN A 224 5.91 12.76 -15.80
C GLN A 224 6.65 11.72 -16.64
N ALA A 225 7.94 11.89 -16.88
CA ALA A 225 8.74 10.90 -17.60
C ALA A 225 8.86 9.59 -16.82
N VAL A 226 9.06 9.66 -15.50
CA VAL A 226 9.11 8.46 -14.64
C VAL A 226 7.75 7.76 -14.58
N LEU A 227 6.66 8.52 -14.38
CA LEU A 227 5.29 7.99 -14.36
C LEU A 227 4.96 7.27 -15.67
N GLY A 228 5.22 7.90 -16.81
CA GLY A 228 4.96 7.32 -18.12
C GLY A 228 5.76 6.06 -18.39
N SER A 229 7.03 6.04 -17.98
CA SER A 229 7.90 4.88 -18.14
C SER A 229 7.43 3.68 -17.30
N ALA A 230 7.05 3.92 -16.05
CA ALA A 230 6.48 2.89 -15.18
C ALA A 230 5.17 2.34 -15.75
N LYS A 231 4.29 3.22 -16.21
CA LYS A 231 3.00 2.86 -16.83
C LYS A 231 3.20 2.00 -18.08
N MET A 232 4.19 2.31 -18.92
CA MET A 232 4.52 1.49 -20.08
C MET A 232 4.88 0.05 -19.70
N VAL A 233 5.65 -0.16 -18.63
CA VAL A 233 5.97 -1.52 -18.17
C VAL A 233 4.71 -2.27 -17.78
N LEU A 234 3.83 -1.65 -16.99
CA LEU A 234 2.61 -2.27 -16.46
C LEU A 234 1.59 -2.58 -17.56
N GLU A 235 1.36 -1.65 -18.50
CA GLU A 235 0.32 -1.81 -19.51
C GLU A 235 0.75 -2.68 -20.70
N THR A 236 2.03 -2.64 -21.07
CA THR A 236 2.51 -3.41 -22.23
C THR A 236 2.96 -4.82 -21.87
N GLY A 237 3.32 -5.07 -20.62
CA GLY A 237 3.93 -6.32 -20.17
C GLY A 237 5.31 -6.61 -20.79
N LYS A 238 5.89 -5.64 -21.52
CA LYS A 238 7.18 -5.80 -22.17
C LYS A 238 8.32 -5.78 -21.16
N HIS A 239 9.38 -6.52 -21.49
CA HIS A 239 10.59 -6.50 -20.69
C HIS A 239 11.19 -5.07 -20.61
N PRO A 240 11.58 -4.55 -19.43
CA PRO A 240 12.15 -3.20 -19.31
C PRO A 240 13.33 -2.92 -20.24
N GLY A 241 14.16 -3.95 -20.52
CA GLY A 241 15.26 -3.85 -21.47
C GLY A 241 14.79 -3.58 -22.91
N GLU A 242 13.69 -4.23 -23.35
CA GLU A 242 13.10 -3.96 -24.67
C GLU A 242 12.58 -2.52 -24.75
N LEU A 243 11.88 -2.04 -23.70
CA LEU A 243 11.39 -0.66 -23.67
C LEU A 243 12.55 0.36 -23.67
N LYS A 244 13.65 0.07 -22.97
CA LYS A 244 14.88 0.87 -23.02
C LYS A 244 15.44 0.94 -24.44
N ASP A 245 15.52 -0.19 -25.14
CA ASP A 245 16.07 -0.26 -26.49
C ASP A 245 15.20 0.51 -27.50
N MET A 246 13.89 0.53 -27.34
CA MET A 246 12.97 1.35 -28.17
C MET A 246 13.29 2.85 -28.10
N VAL A 247 13.86 3.34 -27.00
CA VAL A 247 14.23 4.76 -26.83
C VAL A 247 15.66 5.05 -27.29
N CYS A 248 16.50 4.01 -27.44
CA CYS A 248 17.92 4.11 -27.75
C CYS A 248 18.18 3.97 -29.25
N SER A 249 18.11 5.07 -30.02
CA SER A 249 18.50 5.06 -31.43
C SER A 249 20.02 4.89 -31.60
N PRO A 250 20.49 4.29 -32.75
CA PRO A 250 21.93 4.17 -33.05
C PRO A 250 22.63 5.53 -33.01
N ALA A 251 23.74 5.62 -32.27
CA ALA A 251 24.54 6.83 -32.07
C ALA A 251 23.77 8.03 -31.43
N GLY A 252 22.53 7.81 -30.96
CA GLY A 252 21.68 8.86 -30.39
C GLY A 252 22.11 9.33 -29.01
N THR A 253 21.49 10.40 -28.54
CA THR A 253 21.78 10.98 -27.19
C THR A 253 21.45 10.03 -26.05
N THR A 254 20.36 9.26 -26.20
CA THR A 254 19.88 8.34 -25.17
C THR A 254 20.87 7.21 -24.88
N ILE A 255 21.43 6.57 -25.91
CA ILE A 255 22.38 5.48 -25.71
C ILE A 255 23.67 5.97 -25.06
N GLN A 256 24.11 7.22 -25.36
CA GLN A 256 25.28 7.80 -24.70
C GLN A 256 25.01 8.07 -23.20
N ALA A 257 23.82 8.55 -22.86
CA ALA A 257 23.42 8.73 -21.46
C ALA A 257 23.33 7.39 -20.71
N VAL A 258 22.73 6.36 -21.33
CA VAL A 258 22.67 5.00 -20.77
C VAL A 258 24.07 4.47 -20.49
N ARG A 259 25.04 4.65 -21.43
CA ARG A 259 26.43 4.26 -21.21
C ARG A 259 27.03 4.88 -19.95
N VAL A 260 26.78 6.18 -19.71
CA VAL A 260 27.28 6.85 -18.49
C VAL A 260 26.64 6.26 -17.23
N LEU A 261 25.33 5.97 -17.23
CA LEU A 261 24.66 5.38 -16.08
C LEU A 261 25.16 3.97 -15.78
N GLU A 262 25.46 3.16 -16.82
CA GLU A 262 26.10 1.84 -16.63
C GLU A 262 27.53 1.97 -16.08
N GLU A 263 28.33 2.88 -16.63
CA GLU A 263 29.69 3.15 -16.16
C GLU A 263 29.73 3.58 -14.67
N LYS A 264 28.74 4.36 -14.23
CA LYS A 264 28.62 4.82 -12.85
C LYS A 264 27.93 3.79 -11.93
N GLY A 265 27.55 2.63 -12.41
CA GLY A 265 27.04 1.53 -11.61
C GLY A 265 25.62 1.74 -11.10
N MET A 266 24.75 2.42 -11.84
CA MET A 266 23.38 2.71 -11.40
C MET A 266 22.65 1.41 -10.98
N ARG A 267 22.74 0.33 -11.76
CA ARG A 267 22.04 -0.94 -11.45
C ARG A 267 22.54 -1.54 -10.15
N SER A 268 23.86 -1.62 -9.96
CA SER A 268 24.47 -2.14 -8.74
C SER A 268 24.04 -1.32 -7.52
N SER A 269 24.07 0.00 -7.63
CA SER A 269 23.66 0.90 -6.54
C SER A 269 22.22 0.67 -6.10
N VAL A 270 21.29 0.48 -7.05
CA VAL A 270 19.88 0.19 -6.74
C VAL A 270 19.74 -1.18 -6.07
N ILE A 271 20.38 -2.22 -6.62
CA ILE A 271 20.34 -3.58 -6.08
C ILE A 271 20.88 -3.59 -4.64
N GLU A 272 22.05 -3.01 -4.41
CA GLU A 272 22.69 -2.96 -3.08
C GLU A 272 21.86 -2.20 -2.06
N ALA A 273 21.28 -1.06 -2.45
CA ALA A 273 20.38 -0.29 -1.58
C ALA A 273 19.15 -1.11 -1.17
N MET A 274 18.53 -1.82 -2.12
CA MET A 274 17.37 -2.68 -1.85
C MET A 274 17.73 -3.89 -1.02
N MET A 275 18.88 -4.54 -1.26
CA MET A 275 19.38 -5.65 -0.44
C MET A 275 19.65 -5.20 1.00
N LYS A 276 20.19 -4.00 1.20
CA LYS A 276 20.37 -3.42 2.54
C LYS A 276 19.05 -3.17 3.24
N CYS A 277 18.05 -2.65 2.52
CA CYS A 277 16.70 -2.46 3.06
C CYS A 277 16.07 -3.79 3.48
N LEU A 278 16.18 -4.83 2.64
CA LEU A 278 15.69 -6.18 2.91
C LEU A 278 16.36 -6.78 4.16
N ASP A 279 17.68 -6.66 4.28
CA ASP A 279 18.44 -7.12 5.45
C ASP A 279 17.93 -6.48 6.74
N ILE A 280 17.71 -5.17 6.75
CA ILE A 280 17.16 -4.46 7.90
C ILE A 280 15.73 -4.91 8.21
N SER A 281 14.87 -5.05 7.19
CA SER A 281 13.46 -5.48 7.38
C SER A 281 13.37 -6.86 8.05
N ARG A 282 14.24 -7.80 7.66
CA ARG A 282 14.28 -9.15 8.25
C ARG A 282 14.75 -9.21 9.70
N ASN A 283 15.43 -8.16 10.16
CA ASN A 283 15.98 -8.07 11.51
C ASN A 283 15.19 -7.10 12.42
N MET A 284 14.01 -6.64 11.99
CA MET A 284 13.06 -5.83 12.76
C MET A 284 12.13 -6.68 13.62
#